data_7c8785f6ca82c75820bed8d97e9f7626
#
_entry.id   7c8785f6ca82c75820bed8d97e9f7626
#
_cell.length_a   1.000
_cell.length_b   1.000
_cell.length_c   1.000
_cell.angle_alpha   90.00
_cell.angle_beta   90.00
_cell.angle_gamma   90.00
#
_symmetry.space_group_name_H-M   'P 1'
#
loop_
_entity.id
_entity.type
_entity.pdbx_description
1 polymer ?
#
loop_
_entity_poly.entity_id
_entity_poly.type
_entity_poly.pdbx_seq_one_letter_code
_entity_poly.pdbx_strand_id
1 'polypeptide(L)'
;DAVSPQFQMPKGQGRVLTKNQFFYDMFHPNNMGHTIMADCLQYLFEQCDLRNQCGGETLERQMKAEERLKECMSEPPAIGKSFETVRLLDRKDRYRGAEIDEGGFTAVDRELQSVEMDAELTPVPQFPYNWMYDGTNSDKNYFEMTITCRSLLLVFKDSGEIYTGKAEISVDGGYCMTADPHINNWLHCNAVILFQEEESKKHIVRITIPEEDRNKQFTILGFGYVQ
;
A
#
# COMPACT_ATOMS: atom_id res chain seq x y z
N ASP A 1 24.26 -21.24 -5.15
CA ASP A 1 23.17 -22.01 -4.56
C ASP A 1 22.88 -21.48 -3.17
N ALA A 2 22.10 -20.40 -3.12
CA ALA A 2 21.77 -19.67 -1.89
C ALA A 2 20.44 -20.16 -1.30
N VAL A 3 20.23 -21.46 -1.24
CA VAL A 3 19.02 -22.02 -0.60
C VAL A 3 19.41 -22.52 0.79
N SER A 4 18.59 -22.19 1.79
CA SER A 4 18.74 -22.68 3.17
C SER A 4 19.00 -24.18 3.20
N PRO A 5 19.84 -24.71 4.10
CA PRO A 5 20.17 -26.12 4.18
C PRO A 5 18.95 -27.05 4.26
N GLN A 6 17.85 -26.60 4.82
CA GLN A 6 16.59 -27.33 4.90
C GLN A 6 15.92 -27.59 3.56
N PHE A 7 16.25 -26.79 2.52
CA PHE A 7 15.74 -26.93 1.16
C PHE A 7 16.75 -27.55 0.21
N GLN A 8 17.95 -27.95 0.69
CA GLN A 8 18.95 -28.62 -0.14
C GLN A 8 18.59 -30.09 -0.33
N MET A 9 18.39 -30.48 -1.58
CA MET A 9 18.24 -31.88 -1.94
C MET A 9 19.59 -32.52 -2.15
N PRO A 10 19.77 -33.82 -1.84
CA PRO A 10 20.95 -34.55 -2.21
C PRO A 10 21.22 -34.46 -3.72
N LYS A 11 22.50 -34.36 -4.10
CA LYS A 11 22.90 -34.28 -5.53
C LYS A 11 22.25 -35.42 -6.32
N GLY A 12 21.51 -35.08 -7.35
CA GLY A 12 20.88 -36.04 -8.26
C GLY A 12 19.41 -36.37 -7.99
N GLN A 13 18.77 -35.80 -6.99
CA GLN A 13 17.37 -36.09 -6.66
C GLN A 13 16.35 -35.07 -7.18
N GLY A 14 16.66 -34.35 -8.26
CA GLY A 14 15.68 -33.57 -8.98
C GLY A 14 15.38 -32.17 -8.38
N ARG A 15 14.20 -31.63 -8.65
CA ARG A 15 13.81 -30.28 -8.27
C ARG A 15 13.43 -30.22 -6.80
N VAL A 16 13.94 -29.21 -6.10
CA VAL A 16 13.57 -28.94 -4.70
C VAL A 16 12.11 -28.46 -4.63
N LEU A 17 11.68 -27.68 -5.61
CA LEU A 17 10.33 -27.10 -5.69
C LEU A 17 9.84 -27.06 -7.13
N THR A 18 8.54 -27.26 -7.31
CA THR A 18 7.86 -26.96 -8.57
C THR A 18 7.45 -25.48 -8.61
N LYS A 19 7.19 -24.97 -9.82
CA LYS A 19 6.68 -23.61 -9.99
C LYS A 19 5.41 -23.36 -9.17
N ASN A 20 4.46 -24.29 -9.16
CA ASN A 20 3.20 -24.18 -8.45
C ASN A 20 3.32 -24.25 -6.90
N GLN A 21 4.44 -24.73 -6.40
CA GLN A 21 4.74 -24.71 -4.96
C GLN A 21 5.34 -23.39 -4.53
N PHE A 22 5.87 -22.58 -5.46
CA PHE A 22 6.50 -21.29 -5.17
C PHE A 22 5.58 -20.12 -5.50
N PHE A 23 4.82 -20.19 -6.60
CA PHE A 23 3.97 -19.12 -7.10
C PHE A 23 2.49 -19.54 -7.04
N TYR A 24 1.62 -18.61 -6.71
CA TYR A 24 0.18 -18.85 -6.82
C TYR A 24 -0.35 -18.51 -8.23
N ASP A 25 0.38 -17.69 -8.98
CA ASP A 25 0.14 -17.40 -10.39
C ASP A 25 1.43 -17.48 -11.20
N MET A 26 1.55 -16.71 -12.29
CA MET A 26 2.75 -16.72 -13.12
C MET A 26 3.93 -15.95 -12.53
N PHE A 27 3.68 -14.99 -11.63
CA PHE A 27 4.65 -13.99 -11.20
C PHE A 27 4.75 -13.82 -9.68
N HIS A 28 3.67 -14.03 -8.94
CA HIS A 28 3.60 -13.70 -7.53
C HIS A 28 3.91 -14.93 -6.66
N PRO A 29 4.93 -14.86 -5.80
CA PRO A 29 5.19 -15.89 -4.83
C PRO A 29 3.99 -16.09 -3.89
N ASN A 30 3.65 -17.32 -3.59
CA ASN A 30 2.73 -17.65 -2.51
C ASN A 30 3.45 -17.60 -1.15
N ASN A 31 2.75 -17.91 -0.05
CA ASN A 31 3.36 -17.88 1.29
C ASN A 31 4.59 -18.79 1.40
N MET A 32 4.59 -19.95 0.76
CA MET A 32 5.76 -20.82 0.69
C MET A 32 6.91 -20.16 -0.06
N GLY A 33 6.63 -19.52 -1.20
CA GLY A 33 7.61 -18.76 -1.96
C GLY A 33 8.23 -17.63 -1.14
N HIS A 34 7.42 -16.86 -0.43
CA HIS A 34 7.90 -15.81 0.48
C HIS A 34 8.76 -16.35 1.62
N THR A 35 8.38 -17.49 2.21
CA THR A 35 9.19 -18.16 3.26
C THR A 35 10.57 -18.53 2.71
N ILE A 36 10.63 -19.11 1.51
CA ILE A 36 11.91 -19.47 0.90
C ILE A 36 12.77 -18.24 0.59
N MET A 37 12.16 -17.14 0.12
CA MET A 37 12.88 -15.88 -0.09
C MET A 37 13.45 -15.33 1.22
N ALA A 38 12.67 -15.37 2.30
CA ALA A 38 13.10 -14.96 3.64
C ALA A 38 14.27 -15.83 4.14
N ASP A 39 14.19 -17.16 3.99
CA ASP A 39 15.26 -18.09 4.34
C ASP A 39 16.55 -17.82 3.55
N CYS A 40 16.42 -17.49 2.26
CA CYS A 40 17.59 -17.12 1.44
C CYS A 40 18.25 -15.84 1.94
N LEU A 41 17.47 -14.84 2.33
CA LEU A 41 17.98 -13.60 2.90
C LEU A 41 18.65 -13.84 4.28
N GLN A 42 17.99 -14.60 5.13
CA GLN A 42 18.57 -15.00 6.41
C GLN A 42 19.93 -15.69 6.24
N TYR A 43 19.99 -16.68 5.34
CA TYR A 43 21.24 -17.38 5.03
C TYR A 43 22.33 -16.41 4.53
N LEU A 44 21.96 -15.45 3.66
CA LEU A 44 22.89 -14.43 3.20
C LEU A 44 23.46 -13.61 4.35
N PHE A 45 22.63 -13.16 5.28
CA PHE A 45 23.07 -12.39 6.46
C PHE A 45 23.96 -13.22 7.37
N GLU A 46 23.59 -14.47 7.62
CA GLU A 46 24.43 -15.40 8.41
C GLU A 46 25.81 -15.62 7.75
N GLN A 47 25.87 -15.74 6.41
CA GLN A 47 27.15 -15.86 5.71
C GLN A 47 27.99 -14.56 5.78
N CYS A 48 27.34 -13.40 5.75
CA CYS A 48 28.01 -12.12 5.95
C CYS A 48 28.61 -12.02 7.34
N ASP A 49 27.86 -12.39 8.37
CA ASP A 49 28.30 -12.38 9.77
C ASP A 49 29.47 -13.35 10.01
N LEU A 50 29.37 -14.58 9.47
CA LEU A 50 30.47 -15.55 9.54
C LEU A 50 31.74 -15.05 8.83
N ARG A 51 31.59 -14.38 7.70
CA ARG A 51 32.71 -13.79 6.96
C ARG A 51 33.36 -12.66 7.75
N ASN A 52 32.57 -11.82 8.41
CA ASN A 52 33.04 -10.76 9.29
C ASN A 52 33.78 -11.32 10.53
N GLN A 53 33.33 -12.47 11.07
CA GLN A 53 33.95 -13.15 12.18
C GLN A 53 35.26 -13.88 11.81
N CYS A 54 35.33 -14.47 10.60
CA CYS A 54 36.45 -15.30 10.14
C CYS A 54 37.47 -14.54 9.27
N GLY A 55 37.09 -13.43 8.70
CA GLY A 55 37.96 -12.62 7.86
C GLY A 55 38.64 -11.55 8.66
N GLY A 56 39.96 -11.61 8.76
CA GLY A 56 40.78 -10.53 9.33
C GLY A 56 40.61 -9.22 8.51
N GLU A 57 39.42 -8.64 8.54
CA GLU A 57 39.26 -7.26 8.11
C GLU A 57 40.02 -6.38 9.08
N THR A 58 40.95 -5.62 8.54
CA THR A 58 41.69 -4.67 9.34
C THR A 58 40.72 -3.76 10.08
N LEU A 59 41.02 -3.46 11.35
CA LEU A 59 40.24 -2.54 12.19
C LEU A 59 39.87 -1.26 11.44
N GLU A 60 40.71 -0.83 10.52
CA GLU A 60 40.51 0.32 9.63
C GLU A 60 39.33 0.16 8.64
N ARG A 61 39.09 -1.06 8.13
CA ARG A 61 37.94 -1.34 7.24
C ARG A 61 36.64 -1.38 8.03
N GLN A 62 36.65 -1.94 9.23
CA GLN A 62 35.47 -1.96 10.11
C GLN A 62 35.11 -0.52 10.53
N MET A 63 36.06 0.29 10.91
CA MET A 63 35.85 1.71 11.25
C MET A 63 35.28 2.50 10.07
N LYS A 64 35.80 2.31 8.85
CA LYS A 64 35.26 2.96 7.64
C LYS A 64 33.84 2.48 7.30
N ALA A 65 33.49 1.21 7.51
CA ALA A 65 32.16 0.69 7.30
C ALA A 65 31.17 1.26 8.31
N GLU A 66 31.55 1.36 9.60
CA GLU A 66 30.72 1.99 10.63
C GLU A 66 30.53 3.50 10.39
N GLU A 67 31.57 4.21 9.94
CA GLU A 67 31.50 5.63 9.61
C GLU A 67 30.53 5.86 8.43
N ARG A 68 30.65 5.08 7.36
CA ARG A 68 29.70 5.11 6.21
C ARG A 68 28.28 4.79 6.63
N LEU A 69 28.08 3.79 7.49
CA LEU A 69 26.75 3.45 7.99
C LEU A 69 26.14 4.61 8.79
N LYS A 70 26.93 5.26 9.66
CA LYS A 70 26.50 6.46 10.39
C LYS A 70 26.15 7.62 9.45
N GLU A 71 26.96 7.86 8.43
CA GLU A 71 26.67 8.86 7.40
C GLU A 71 25.36 8.55 6.70
N CYS A 72 25.17 7.34 6.17
CA CYS A 72 23.93 6.91 5.51
C CYS A 72 22.70 7.02 6.43
N MET A 73 22.83 6.68 7.71
CA MET A 73 21.75 6.78 8.69
C MET A 73 21.47 8.22 9.13
N SER A 74 22.41 9.15 8.94
CA SER A 74 22.23 10.57 9.25
C SER A 74 21.57 11.35 8.11
N GLU A 75 21.57 10.81 6.90
CA GLU A 75 20.89 11.44 5.77
C GLU A 75 19.37 11.34 5.93
N PRO A 76 18.63 12.39 5.55
CA PRO A 76 17.18 12.32 5.56
C PRO A 76 16.69 11.25 4.56
N PRO A 77 15.57 10.56 4.85
CA PRO A 77 15.01 9.60 3.92
C PRO A 77 14.73 10.24 2.54
N ALA A 78 15.03 9.52 1.45
CA ALA A 78 14.88 10.02 0.08
C ALA A 78 13.47 10.53 -0.26
N ILE A 79 12.44 9.96 0.38
CA ILE A 79 11.02 10.34 0.20
C ILE A 79 10.46 11.13 1.38
N GLY A 80 11.31 11.55 2.33
CA GLY A 80 10.89 12.25 3.55
C GLY A 80 10.22 11.33 4.59
N LYS A 81 9.73 11.94 5.68
CA LYS A 81 9.13 11.25 6.84
C LYS A 81 7.64 11.53 7.03
N SER A 82 7.01 12.21 6.09
CA SER A 82 5.64 12.71 6.26
C SER A 82 4.60 11.63 6.51
N PHE A 83 4.87 10.38 6.08
CA PHE A 83 3.98 9.23 6.24
C PHE A 83 4.56 8.11 7.11
N GLU A 84 5.65 8.36 7.86
CA GLU A 84 6.29 7.34 8.72
C GLU A 84 5.33 6.71 9.74
N THR A 85 4.36 7.48 10.25
CA THR A 85 3.36 7.04 11.23
C THR A 85 1.94 7.04 10.65
N VAL A 86 1.80 6.78 9.37
CA VAL A 86 0.50 6.75 8.69
C VAL A 86 -0.45 5.72 9.32
N ARG A 87 -1.71 6.13 9.49
CA ARG A 87 -2.81 5.28 9.96
C ARG A 87 -3.90 5.22 8.92
N LEU A 88 -4.55 4.07 8.84
CA LEU A 88 -5.71 3.89 7.97
C LEU A 88 -6.95 4.54 8.60
N LEU A 89 -7.74 5.23 7.77
CA LEU A 89 -9.09 5.67 8.05
C LEU A 89 -10.01 5.02 7.02
N ASP A 90 -10.94 4.21 7.47
CA ASP A 90 -11.99 3.57 6.70
C ASP A 90 -13.33 3.59 7.46
N ARG A 91 -14.35 2.91 6.98
CA ARG A 91 -15.65 2.83 7.68
C ARG A 91 -15.58 2.16 9.04
N LYS A 92 -14.62 1.26 9.25
CA LYS A 92 -14.45 0.54 10.51
C LYS A 92 -13.55 1.30 11.48
N ASP A 93 -12.40 1.74 11.00
CA ASP A 93 -11.39 2.41 11.81
C ASP A 93 -11.61 3.92 11.80
N ARG A 94 -12.60 4.36 12.59
CA ARG A 94 -12.98 5.76 12.70
C ARG A 94 -11.95 6.55 13.51
N TYR A 95 -11.51 7.65 12.94
CA TYR A 95 -10.69 8.63 13.62
C TYR A 95 -11.56 9.73 14.24
N ARG A 96 -11.38 10.00 15.52
CA ARG A 96 -12.18 11.03 16.25
C ARG A 96 -11.97 12.46 15.75
N GLY A 97 -10.83 12.73 15.07
CA GLY A 97 -10.54 13.99 14.42
C GLY A 97 -11.11 14.12 13.01
N ALA A 98 -11.92 13.18 12.56
CA ALA A 98 -12.59 13.21 11.26
C ALA A 98 -14.12 13.15 11.44
N GLU A 99 -14.81 14.06 10.74
CA GLU A 99 -16.26 14.07 10.57
C GLU A 99 -16.54 13.82 9.08
N ILE A 100 -17.37 12.82 8.77
CA ILE A 100 -17.61 12.37 7.40
C ILE A 100 -19.09 12.49 7.07
N ASP A 101 -19.39 13.22 5.99
CA ASP A 101 -20.64 13.14 5.23
C ASP A 101 -20.40 12.27 3.98
N GLU A 102 -20.89 11.05 4.00
CA GLU A 102 -20.71 10.09 2.90
C GLU A 102 -21.41 10.52 1.60
N GLY A 103 -22.33 11.49 1.68
CA GLY A 103 -23.09 11.97 0.50
C GLY A 103 -23.74 10.82 -0.26
N GLY A 104 -23.27 10.60 -1.49
CA GLY A 104 -23.71 9.47 -2.33
C GLY A 104 -22.82 8.22 -2.26
N PHE A 105 -21.76 8.23 -1.45
CA PHE A 105 -20.82 7.12 -1.32
C PHE A 105 -21.25 6.11 -0.25
N THR A 106 -22.50 5.70 -0.29
CA THR A 106 -23.11 4.86 0.76
C THR A 106 -22.98 3.36 0.50
N ALA A 107 -22.69 2.95 -0.72
CA ALA A 107 -22.51 1.56 -1.09
C ALA A 107 -21.13 1.02 -0.63
N VAL A 108 -20.97 -0.29 -0.73
CA VAL A 108 -19.72 -1.01 -0.46
C VAL A 108 -19.33 -1.79 -1.69
N ASP A 109 -18.13 -1.53 -2.19
CA ASP A 109 -17.54 -2.30 -3.27
C ASP A 109 -17.05 -3.65 -2.74
N ARG A 110 -17.42 -4.73 -3.41
CA ARG A 110 -17.01 -6.10 -3.09
C ARG A 110 -16.08 -6.69 -4.14
N GLU A 111 -15.95 -6.05 -5.28
CA GLU A 111 -15.01 -6.42 -6.34
C GLU A 111 -13.63 -5.80 -6.06
N LEU A 112 -12.93 -6.37 -5.09
CA LEU A 112 -11.67 -5.86 -4.58
C LEU A 112 -10.52 -6.81 -4.92
N GLN A 113 -9.33 -6.26 -5.03
CA GLN A 113 -8.11 -7.06 -5.04
C GLN A 113 -8.01 -7.84 -3.73
N SER A 114 -7.68 -9.12 -3.84
CA SER A 114 -7.49 -9.99 -2.68
C SER A 114 -6.01 -10.25 -2.41
N VAL A 115 -5.68 -10.49 -1.15
CA VAL A 115 -4.35 -10.86 -0.69
C VAL A 115 -4.43 -12.13 0.17
N GLU A 116 -3.36 -12.89 0.19
CA GLU A 116 -3.21 -14.02 1.12
C GLU A 116 -2.70 -13.47 2.46
N MET A 117 -3.48 -13.65 3.52
CA MET A 117 -3.19 -13.12 4.85
C MET A 117 -2.80 -14.17 5.89
N ASP A 118 -2.90 -15.45 5.56
CA ASP A 118 -2.66 -16.55 6.48
C ASP A 118 -1.90 -17.74 5.84
N ALA A 119 -1.50 -18.70 6.68
CA ALA A 119 -0.83 -19.90 6.24
C ALA A 119 -1.73 -20.88 5.45
N GLU A 120 -3.03 -20.68 5.49
CA GLU A 120 -4.02 -21.50 4.79
C GLU A 120 -4.28 -20.98 3.36
N LEU A 121 -3.61 -19.91 2.98
CA LEU A 121 -3.72 -19.29 1.64
C LEU A 121 -5.14 -18.82 1.31
N THR A 122 -5.89 -18.40 2.34
CA THR A 122 -7.23 -17.89 2.15
C THR A 122 -7.18 -16.45 1.62
N PRO A 123 -7.68 -16.16 0.42
CA PRO A 123 -7.70 -14.80 -0.10
C PRO A 123 -8.59 -13.90 0.75
N VAL A 124 -8.07 -12.75 1.15
CA VAL A 124 -8.82 -11.73 1.89
C VAL A 124 -8.88 -10.46 1.05
N PRO A 125 -10.06 -9.85 0.89
CA PRO A 125 -10.17 -8.62 0.12
C PRO A 125 -9.41 -7.47 0.82
N GLN A 126 -8.65 -6.71 0.04
CA GLN A 126 -8.04 -5.47 0.52
C GLN A 126 -9.13 -4.40 0.72
N PHE A 127 -9.01 -3.61 1.76
CA PHE A 127 -9.93 -2.50 2.03
C PHE A 127 -11.42 -2.85 2.01
N PRO A 128 -11.89 -3.87 2.76
CA PRO A 128 -13.29 -4.31 2.72
C PRO A 128 -14.28 -3.28 3.31
N TYR A 129 -13.78 -2.27 4.02
CA TYR A 129 -14.58 -1.23 4.68
C TYR A 129 -14.54 0.11 3.92
N ASN A 130 -14.70 0.03 2.61
CA ASN A 130 -14.62 1.15 1.66
C ASN A 130 -15.93 1.95 1.56
N TRP A 131 -15.87 3.05 0.81
CA TRP A 131 -17.03 3.86 0.41
C TRP A 131 -17.15 3.85 -1.11
N MET A 132 -18.30 3.43 -1.64
CA MET A 132 -18.55 3.40 -3.07
C MET A 132 -19.71 4.31 -3.44
N TYR A 133 -19.49 5.17 -4.42
CA TYR A 133 -20.52 5.80 -5.21
C TYR A 133 -20.91 4.82 -6.32
N ASP A 134 -22.18 4.41 -6.39
CA ASP A 134 -22.65 3.38 -7.31
C ASP A 134 -23.46 3.92 -8.51
N GLY A 135 -23.53 5.24 -8.63
CA GLY A 135 -24.28 5.90 -9.69
C GLY A 135 -25.80 5.95 -9.51
N THR A 136 -26.34 5.40 -8.42
CA THR A 136 -27.80 5.36 -8.19
C THR A 136 -28.35 6.62 -7.54
N ASN A 137 -27.53 7.37 -6.81
CA ASN A 137 -27.94 8.59 -6.09
C ASN A 137 -27.34 9.84 -6.72
N SER A 138 -27.88 10.25 -7.86
CA SER A 138 -27.39 11.39 -8.63
C SER A 138 -27.49 12.75 -7.93
N ASP A 139 -28.37 12.89 -6.91
CA ASP A 139 -28.57 14.15 -6.19
C ASP A 139 -27.45 14.43 -5.17
N LYS A 140 -26.71 13.40 -4.77
CA LYS A 140 -25.60 13.48 -3.82
C LYS A 140 -24.32 12.91 -4.42
N ASN A 141 -23.81 13.56 -5.43
CA ASN A 141 -22.61 13.12 -6.15
C ASN A 141 -21.28 13.47 -5.43
N TYR A 142 -21.29 13.55 -4.11
CA TYR A 142 -20.11 13.96 -3.34
C TYR A 142 -19.88 13.06 -2.11
N PHE A 143 -18.66 13.09 -1.62
CA PHE A 143 -18.21 12.68 -0.30
C PHE A 143 -17.48 13.88 0.31
N GLU A 144 -17.76 14.21 1.57
CA GLU A 144 -17.08 15.30 2.26
C GLU A 144 -16.56 14.84 3.62
N MET A 145 -15.34 15.20 3.92
CA MET A 145 -14.70 14.89 5.19
C MET A 145 -14.01 16.13 5.76
N THR A 146 -14.35 16.47 6.99
CA THR A 146 -13.55 17.38 7.80
C THR A 146 -12.57 16.56 8.62
N ILE A 147 -11.28 16.81 8.51
CA ILE A 147 -10.23 16.04 9.20
C ILE A 147 -9.16 16.94 9.77
N THR A 148 -8.66 16.60 10.99
CA THR A 148 -7.51 17.28 11.60
C THR A 148 -6.29 16.37 11.51
N CYS A 149 -5.36 16.69 10.64
CA CYS A 149 -4.11 15.94 10.41
C CYS A 149 -3.07 16.84 9.72
N ARG A 150 -1.81 16.39 9.69
CA ARG A 150 -0.73 17.09 8.98
C ARG A 150 -0.47 16.54 7.57
N SER A 151 -0.81 15.28 7.32
CA SER A 151 -0.64 14.67 6.01
C SER A 151 -1.82 13.74 5.72
N LEU A 152 -2.28 13.73 4.48
CA LEU A 152 -3.38 12.90 4.02
C LEU A 152 -3.10 12.33 2.64
N LEU A 153 -3.35 11.05 2.47
CA LEU A 153 -3.43 10.40 1.17
C LEU A 153 -4.80 9.74 0.99
N LEU A 154 -5.26 9.69 -0.24
CA LEU A 154 -6.43 8.95 -0.67
C LEU A 154 -5.97 7.64 -1.31
N VAL A 155 -6.64 6.54 -0.96
CA VAL A 155 -6.53 5.26 -1.66
C VAL A 155 -7.85 5.00 -2.36
N PHE A 156 -7.80 4.81 -3.68
CA PHE A 156 -9.00 4.53 -4.49
C PHE A 156 -8.78 3.32 -5.39
N LYS A 157 -9.88 2.70 -5.82
CA LYS A 157 -9.85 1.57 -6.75
C LYS A 157 -9.52 2.07 -8.14
N ASP A 158 -8.54 1.43 -8.77
CA ASP A 158 -8.16 1.60 -10.17
C ASP A 158 -8.29 0.23 -10.85
N SER A 159 -9.09 0.13 -11.89
CA SER A 159 -9.37 -1.15 -12.55
C SER A 159 -9.44 -1.05 -14.07
N GLY A 160 -9.49 0.16 -14.63
CA GLY A 160 -9.67 0.39 -16.05
C GLY A 160 -11.04 0.01 -16.59
N GLU A 161 -12.00 -0.34 -15.73
CA GLU A 161 -13.32 -0.80 -16.15
C GLU A 161 -14.21 0.34 -16.67
N ILE A 162 -14.96 0.07 -17.72
CA ILE A 162 -15.77 1.10 -18.41
C ILE A 162 -16.91 1.68 -17.56
N TYR A 163 -17.33 0.96 -16.52
CA TYR A 163 -18.37 1.39 -15.58
C TYR A 163 -17.85 2.25 -14.44
N THR A 164 -16.53 2.44 -14.34
CA THR A 164 -15.94 3.37 -13.39
C THR A 164 -15.79 4.76 -13.98
N GLY A 165 -15.88 5.77 -13.13
CA GLY A 165 -15.80 7.18 -13.50
C GLY A 165 -14.73 7.91 -12.70
N LYS A 166 -14.38 9.10 -13.14
CA LYS A 166 -13.43 9.98 -12.45
C LYS A 166 -14.07 10.65 -11.24
N ALA A 167 -13.23 11.09 -10.33
CA ALA A 167 -13.65 11.93 -9.21
C ALA A 167 -12.73 13.16 -9.10
N GLU A 168 -13.33 14.34 -8.93
CA GLU A 168 -12.62 15.58 -8.65
C GLU A 168 -12.43 15.75 -7.15
N ILE A 169 -11.23 16.08 -6.73
CA ILE A 169 -10.87 16.24 -5.33
C ILE A 169 -10.51 17.70 -5.07
N SER A 170 -11.12 18.27 -4.05
CA SER A 170 -10.76 19.59 -3.53
C SER A 170 -10.37 19.49 -2.05
N VAL A 171 -9.44 20.35 -1.65
CA VAL A 171 -9.00 20.54 -0.27
C VAL A 171 -9.18 21.99 0.08
N ASP A 172 -9.92 22.28 1.17
CA ASP A 172 -10.22 23.64 1.64
C ASP A 172 -10.85 24.54 0.56
N GLY A 173 -11.66 23.95 -0.30
CA GLY A 173 -12.32 24.62 -1.41
C GLY A 173 -11.44 24.87 -2.65
N GLY A 174 -10.16 24.54 -2.58
CA GLY A 174 -9.24 24.59 -3.74
C GLY A 174 -9.22 23.25 -4.48
N TYR A 175 -9.24 23.28 -5.82
CA TYR A 175 -9.03 22.09 -6.62
C TYR A 175 -7.66 21.47 -6.32
N CYS A 176 -7.63 20.19 -6.00
CA CYS A 176 -6.43 19.43 -5.71
C CYS A 176 -6.00 18.58 -6.93
N MET A 177 -6.88 17.67 -7.35
CA MET A 177 -6.61 16.76 -8.47
C MET A 177 -7.88 16.06 -8.96
N THR A 178 -7.74 15.35 -10.07
CA THR A 178 -8.73 14.38 -10.53
C THR A 178 -8.17 12.97 -10.32
N ALA A 179 -8.89 12.14 -9.57
CA ALA A 179 -8.61 10.71 -9.44
C ALA A 179 -9.23 9.98 -10.64
N ASP A 180 -8.38 9.32 -11.42
CA ASP A 180 -8.78 8.57 -12.61
C ASP A 180 -8.61 7.06 -12.37
N PRO A 181 -9.68 6.26 -12.33
CA PRO A 181 -9.61 4.82 -12.12
C PRO A 181 -9.21 4.03 -13.37
N HIS A 182 -8.71 4.70 -14.42
CA HIS A 182 -8.31 4.10 -15.70
C HIS A 182 -6.82 4.25 -15.99
N ILE A 183 -5.98 4.52 -14.98
CA ILE A 183 -4.53 4.64 -15.15
C ILE A 183 -3.94 3.27 -15.49
N ASN A 184 -4.47 2.24 -14.88
CA ASN A 184 -4.11 0.85 -15.15
C ASN A 184 -5.31 0.08 -15.72
N ASN A 185 -5.04 -1.05 -16.34
CA ASN A 185 -6.06 -1.93 -16.94
C ASN A 185 -6.27 -3.23 -16.15
N TRP A 186 -5.98 -3.22 -14.87
CA TRP A 186 -6.16 -4.34 -13.96
C TRP A 186 -6.50 -3.85 -12.56
N LEU A 187 -7.27 -4.64 -11.83
CA LEU A 187 -7.76 -4.29 -10.51
C LEU A 187 -6.62 -4.13 -9.50
N HIS A 188 -6.49 -2.94 -8.94
CA HIS A 188 -5.53 -2.64 -7.87
C HIS A 188 -5.93 -1.39 -7.07
N CYS A 189 -5.11 -1.05 -6.07
CA CYS A 189 -5.27 0.12 -5.24
C CYS A 189 -4.32 1.22 -5.72
N ASN A 190 -4.85 2.40 -6.01
CA ASN A 190 -4.06 3.57 -6.35
C ASN A 190 -4.05 4.55 -5.17
N ALA A 191 -2.85 4.99 -4.77
CA ALA A 191 -2.67 5.90 -3.65
C ALA A 191 -2.12 7.25 -4.13
N VAL A 192 -2.78 8.34 -3.72
CA VAL A 192 -2.40 9.70 -4.08
C VAL A 192 -2.32 10.59 -2.85
N ILE A 193 -1.30 11.42 -2.78
CA ILE A 193 -1.12 12.36 -1.68
C ILE A 193 -1.98 13.59 -1.96
N LEU A 194 -2.85 13.95 -1.01
CA LEU A 194 -3.69 15.13 -1.09
C LEU A 194 -2.98 16.36 -0.52
N PHE A 195 -2.31 16.20 0.60
CA PHE A 195 -1.46 17.24 1.18
C PHE A 195 -0.43 16.67 2.16
N GLN A 196 0.61 17.46 2.38
CA GLN A 196 1.66 17.25 3.37
C GLN A 196 2.00 18.59 4.02
N GLU A 197 1.85 18.70 5.32
CA GLU A 197 2.15 19.90 6.09
C GLU A 197 3.05 19.57 7.28
N GLU A 198 3.67 20.58 7.86
CA GLU A 198 4.53 20.41 9.03
C GLU A 198 3.71 20.22 10.31
N GLU A 199 2.57 20.90 10.40
CA GLU A 199 1.70 20.90 11.56
C GLU A 199 0.31 20.34 11.24
N SER A 200 -0.30 19.72 12.25
CA SER A 200 -1.66 19.21 12.14
C SER A 200 -2.68 20.37 12.15
N LYS A 201 -3.50 20.46 11.12
CA LYS A 201 -4.55 21.46 10.94
C LYS A 201 -5.86 20.81 10.55
N LYS A 202 -6.94 21.58 10.68
CA LYS A 202 -8.26 21.17 10.23
C LYS A 202 -8.40 21.47 8.74
N HIS A 203 -8.74 20.43 7.96
CA HIS A 203 -8.96 20.50 6.52
C HIS A 203 -10.35 20.00 6.15
N ILE A 204 -10.91 20.53 5.07
CA ILE A 204 -12.14 20.03 4.44
C ILE A 204 -11.73 19.39 3.12
N VAL A 205 -11.93 18.09 3.00
CA VAL A 205 -11.69 17.31 1.78
C VAL A 205 -13.04 16.97 1.17
N ARG A 206 -13.22 17.33 -0.09
CA ARG A 206 -14.42 17.01 -0.86
C ARG A 206 -14.05 16.26 -2.12
N ILE A 207 -14.71 15.13 -2.32
CA ILE A 207 -14.58 14.28 -3.53
C ILE A 207 -15.92 14.36 -4.25
N THR A 208 -15.91 14.79 -5.49
CA THR A 208 -17.13 15.03 -6.27
C THR A 208 -17.07 14.25 -7.57
N ILE A 209 -18.15 13.54 -7.89
CA ILE A 209 -18.30 12.89 -9.19
C ILE A 209 -18.77 13.93 -10.21
N PRO A 210 -18.01 14.17 -11.29
CA PRO A 210 -18.41 15.13 -12.32
C PRO A 210 -19.68 14.68 -13.07
N GLU A 211 -20.35 15.63 -13.73
CA GLU A 211 -21.65 15.43 -14.38
C GLU A 211 -21.63 14.28 -15.40
N GLU A 212 -20.58 14.19 -16.18
CA GLU A 212 -20.38 13.18 -17.23
C GLU A 212 -20.20 11.76 -16.68
N ASP A 213 -19.82 11.62 -15.41
CA ASP A 213 -19.57 10.34 -14.75
C ASP A 213 -20.62 9.99 -13.67
N ARG A 214 -21.70 10.77 -13.52
CA ARG A 214 -22.72 10.57 -12.48
C ARG A 214 -23.40 9.20 -12.49
N ASN A 215 -23.42 8.54 -13.62
CA ASN A 215 -23.99 7.20 -13.78
C ASN A 215 -22.95 6.08 -13.64
N LYS A 216 -21.71 6.43 -13.28
CA LYS A 216 -20.61 5.49 -13.10
C LYS A 216 -20.26 5.31 -11.63
N GLN A 217 -19.43 4.31 -11.36
CA GLN A 217 -18.99 3.96 -10.02
C GLN A 217 -17.64 4.61 -9.71
N PHE A 218 -17.42 4.97 -8.44
CA PHE A 218 -16.12 5.35 -7.91
C PHE A 218 -15.98 4.84 -6.48
N THR A 219 -14.86 4.17 -6.18
CA THR A 219 -14.64 3.57 -4.86
C THR A 219 -13.46 4.23 -4.14
N ILE A 220 -13.76 4.87 -3.02
CA ILE A 220 -12.78 5.29 -2.02
C ILE A 220 -12.47 4.05 -1.17
N LEU A 221 -11.27 3.51 -1.28
CA LEU A 221 -10.83 2.34 -0.51
C LEU A 221 -10.51 2.71 0.94
N GLY A 222 -9.96 3.90 1.14
CA GLY A 222 -9.65 4.44 2.45
C GLY A 222 -8.78 5.69 2.35
N PHE A 223 -8.41 6.22 3.51
CA PHE A 223 -7.46 7.31 3.61
C PHE A 223 -6.30 6.92 4.52
N GLY A 224 -5.09 7.34 4.16
CA GLY A 224 -3.95 7.29 5.06
C GLY A 224 -3.71 8.68 5.65
N TYR A 225 -3.71 8.81 6.97
CA TYR A 225 -3.52 10.09 7.65
C TYR A 225 -2.40 10.05 8.68
N VAL A 226 -1.77 11.20 8.92
CA VAL A 226 -0.77 11.41 9.97
C VAL A 226 -1.19 12.62 10.82
N GLN A 227 -1.22 12.41 12.13
CA GLN A 227 -1.55 13.45 13.12
C GLN A 227 -0.40 14.43 13.33
#